data_08fee5072b8421dea7b3d77e2f1d5899
#
_entry.id   08fee5072b8421dea7b3d77e2f1d5899
#
_cell.length_a   1.000
_cell.length_b   1.000
_cell.length_c   1.000
_cell.angle_alpha   90.00
_cell.angle_beta   90.00
_cell.angle_gamma   90.00
#
_symmetry.space_group_name_H-M   'P 1'
#
loop_
_entity.id
_entity.type
_entity.pdbx_description
1 polymer ?
#
loop_
_entity_poly.entity_id
_entity_poly.type
_entity_poly.pdbx_seq_one_letter_code
_entity_poly.pdbx_strand_id
1 'polypeptide(L)'
;MQIAKIHLSKYLIAIVLLLSLLIIPLMYSSTLASNNSTNVIDQRMQLFKQSEKSIRAIRHYIKAGEIDLAANEIEFHIQWSTEMHDYFPVGSQASVSNNSRAAGDIWNNWEKFINYKLEYQKKAEALKVALKLQDDGLVKQSFVDMASACKSCHQSFRN
;
A
#
# COMPACT_ATOMS: atom_id res chain seq x y z
N MET A 1 -18.87 -32.76 57.75
CA MET A 1 -17.66 -32.02 57.19
C MET A 1 -17.38 -32.31 55.73
N GLN A 2 -18.14 -33.14 55.00
CA GLN A 2 -17.94 -33.43 53.58
C GLN A 2 -18.69 -32.50 52.62
N ILE A 3 -19.84 -31.94 53.00
CA ILE A 3 -20.68 -31.11 52.13
C ILE A 3 -20.03 -29.76 51.77
N ALA A 4 -19.26 -29.16 52.69
CA ALA A 4 -18.58 -27.89 52.46
C ALA A 4 -17.44 -27.99 51.43
N LYS A 5 -16.75 -29.14 51.32
CA LYS A 5 -15.67 -29.37 50.34
C LYS A 5 -16.21 -29.48 48.91
N ILE A 6 -17.39 -29.99 48.71
CA ILE A 6 -18.01 -30.18 47.39
C ILE A 6 -18.45 -28.82 46.81
N HIS A 7 -18.97 -27.93 47.64
CA HIS A 7 -19.38 -26.60 47.20
C HIS A 7 -18.16 -25.73 46.81
N LEU A 8 -17.07 -25.78 47.62
CA LEU A 8 -15.84 -25.01 47.37
C LEU A 8 -15.18 -25.43 46.02
N SER A 9 -15.18 -26.74 45.72
CA SER A 9 -14.66 -27.28 44.46
C SER A 9 -15.46 -26.79 43.22
N LYS A 10 -16.78 -26.71 43.31
CA LYS A 10 -17.61 -26.22 42.22
C LYS A 10 -17.41 -24.72 41.92
N TYR A 11 -17.21 -23.90 42.95
CA TYR A 11 -16.90 -22.47 42.80
C TYR A 11 -15.52 -22.23 42.19
N LEU A 12 -14.50 -23.02 42.60
CA LEU A 12 -13.17 -22.95 42.00
C LEU A 12 -13.17 -23.31 40.50
N ILE A 13 -13.90 -24.34 40.12
CA ILE A 13 -14.04 -24.73 38.68
C ILE A 13 -14.77 -23.64 37.91
N ALA A 14 -15.81 -23.04 38.45
CA ALA A 14 -16.55 -21.95 37.81
C ALA A 14 -15.69 -20.68 37.62
N ILE A 15 -14.85 -20.33 38.59
CA ILE A 15 -13.93 -19.19 38.53
C ILE A 15 -12.83 -19.43 37.47
N VAL A 16 -12.29 -20.62 37.37
CA VAL A 16 -11.27 -20.98 36.39
C VAL A 16 -11.84 -20.93 34.97
N LEU A 17 -13.08 -21.41 34.78
CA LEU A 17 -13.79 -21.34 33.49
C LEU A 17 -14.13 -19.90 33.09
N LEU A 18 -14.52 -19.04 34.02
CA LEU A 18 -14.78 -17.63 33.78
C LEU A 18 -13.50 -16.85 33.44
N LEU A 19 -12.39 -17.14 34.10
CA LEU A 19 -11.08 -16.53 33.78
C LEU A 19 -10.56 -16.96 32.41
N SER A 20 -10.78 -18.21 32.01
CA SER A 20 -10.37 -18.69 30.67
C SER A 20 -11.15 -18.02 29.53
N LEU A 21 -12.42 -17.67 29.73
CA LEU A 21 -13.21 -16.94 28.73
C LEU A 21 -12.75 -15.47 28.52
N LEU A 22 -12.10 -14.85 29.49
CA LEU A 22 -11.59 -13.48 29.41
C LEU A 22 -10.26 -13.37 28.67
N ILE A 23 -9.46 -14.46 28.63
CA ILE A 23 -8.11 -14.46 28.04
C ILE A 23 -8.17 -14.73 26.52
N ILE A 24 -9.17 -15.49 26.04
CA ILE A 24 -9.30 -15.87 24.61
C ILE A 24 -9.43 -14.67 23.67
N PRO A 25 -10.22 -13.62 23.94
CA PRO A 25 -10.38 -12.50 22.99
C PRO A 25 -9.12 -11.65 22.85
N LEU A 26 -8.22 -11.57 23.85
CA LEU A 26 -6.98 -10.78 23.72
C LEU A 26 -5.97 -11.42 22.75
N MET A 27 -5.92 -12.74 22.66
CA MET A 27 -5.02 -13.44 21.75
C MET A 27 -5.52 -13.44 20.30
N TYR A 28 -6.84 -13.42 20.08
CA TYR A 28 -7.44 -13.38 18.76
C TYR A 28 -7.23 -12.04 18.05
N SER A 29 -7.21 -10.93 18.77
CA SER A 29 -7.03 -9.59 18.18
C SER A 29 -5.65 -9.39 17.58
N SER A 30 -4.61 -9.99 18.14
CA SER A 30 -3.21 -9.83 17.68
C SER A 30 -2.95 -10.59 16.37
N THR A 31 -3.59 -11.75 16.16
CA THR A 31 -3.40 -12.56 14.94
C THR A 31 -4.13 -11.98 13.74
N LEU A 32 -5.30 -11.39 13.91
CA LEU A 32 -6.06 -10.74 12.84
C LEU A 32 -5.36 -9.48 12.33
N ALA A 33 -4.75 -8.69 13.21
CA ALA A 33 -3.99 -7.50 12.82
C ALA A 33 -2.72 -7.85 12.03
N SER A 34 -2.00 -8.92 12.41
CA SER A 34 -0.80 -9.40 11.71
C SER A 34 -1.11 -9.90 10.30
N ASN A 35 -2.16 -10.69 10.12
CA ASN A 35 -2.57 -11.20 8.81
C ASN A 35 -3.02 -10.08 7.85
N ASN A 36 -3.66 -9.05 8.37
CA ASN A 36 -4.12 -7.91 7.57
C ASN A 36 -2.94 -7.06 7.07
N SER A 37 -1.92 -6.85 7.89
CA SER A 37 -0.73 -6.08 7.52
C SER A 37 0.11 -6.78 6.45
N THR A 38 0.26 -8.10 6.52
CA THR A 38 0.99 -8.88 5.50
C THR A 38 0.25 -8.84 4.16
N ASN A 39 -1.06 -9.00 4.16
CA ASN A 39 -1.88 -8.94 2.95
C ASN A 39 -1.77 -7.56 2.26
N VAL A 40 -1.83 -6.46 3.01
CA VAL A 40 -1.69 -5.10 2.47
C VAL A 40 -0.29 -4.86 1.88
N ILE A 41 0.76 -5.37 2.50
CA ILE A 41 2.13 -5.27 1.96
C ILE A 41 2.22 -5.99 0.63
N ASP A 42 1.69 -7.21 0.52
CA ASP A 42 1.73 -7.99 -0.71
C ASP A 42 0.91 -7.32 -1.83
N GLN A 43 -0.27 -6.80 -1.53
CA GLN A 43 -1.08 -6.03 -2.47
C GLN A 43 -0.33 -4.78 -2.96
N ARG A 44 0.25 -3.99 -2.06
CA ARG A 44 1.07 -2.82 -2.40
C ARG A 44 2.21 -3.19 -3.33
N MET A 45 2.93 -4.27 -3.04
CA MET A 45 4.04 -4.74 -3.88
C MET A 45 3.58 -5.17 -5.27
N GLN A 46 2.41 -5.82 -5.39
CA GLN A 46 1.82 -6.19 -6.67
C GLN A 46 1.43 -4.95 -7.48
N LEU A 47 0.81 -3.94 -6.85
CA LEU A 47 0.44 -2.68 -7.50
C LEU A 47 1.67 -1.91 -7.99
N PHE A 48 2.78 -1.90 -7.23
CA PHE A 48 4.04 -1.32 -7.72
C PHE A 48 4.66 -2.12 -8.88
N LYS A 49 4.58 -3.45 -8.88
CA LYS A 49 5.01 -4.26 -10.03
C LYS A 49 4.16 -3.99 -11.28
N GLN A 50 2.86 -3.84 -11.09
CA GLN A 50 1.95 -3.47 -12.17
C GLN A 50 2.27 -2.06 -12.70
N SER A 51 2.51 -1.09 -11.81
CA SER A 51 2.95 0.27 -12.18
C SER A 51 4.24 0.24 -13.01
N GLU A 52 5.24 -0.55 -12.61
CA GLU A 52 6.49 -0.71 -13.36
C GLU A 52 6.28 -1.35 -14.73
N LYS A 53 5.39 -2.32 -14.86
CA LYS A 53 5.02 -2.93 -16.14
C LYS A 53 4.33 -1.93 -17.04
N SER A 54 3.35 -1.20 -16.51
CA SER A 54 2.56 -0.21 -17.24
C SER A 54 3.43 0.97 -17.72
N ILE A 55 4.32 1.53 -16.88
CA ILE A 55 5.21 2.62 -17.32
C ILE A 55 6.14 2.19 -18.46
N ARG A 56 6.57 0.92 -18.49
CA ARG A 56 7.35 0.37 -19.61
C ARG A 56 6.50 0.24 -20.87
N ALA A 57 5.24 -0.18 -20.76
CA ALA A 57 4.30 -0.26 -21.87
C ALA A 57 4.02 1.13 -22.45
N ILE A 58 3.71 2.14 -21.62
CA ILE A 58 3.52 3.52 -22.05
C ILE A 58 4.73 4.02 -22.85
N ARG A 59 5.95 3.79 -22.34
CA ARG A 59 7.19 4.17 -23.06
C ARG A 59 7.30 3.50 -24.42
N HIS A 60 6.95 2.22 -24.50
CA HIS A 60 6.96 1.46 -25.74
C HIS A 60 5.96 2.05 -26.75
N TYR A 61 4.72 2.25 -26.33
CA TYR A 61 3.65 2.78 -27.18
C TYR A 61 3.93 4.20 -27.66
N ILE A 62 4.45 5.08 -26.79
CA ILE A 62 4.87 6.44 -27.21
C ILE A 62 5.95 6.37 -28.30
N LYS A 63 6.94 5.48 -28.16
CA LYS A 63 8.00 5.32 -29.17
C LYS A 63 7.48 4.73 -30.50
N ALA A 64 6.46 3.87 -30.44
CA ALA A 64 5.82 3.26 -31.61
C ALA A 64 4.78 4.16 -32.28
N GLY A 65 4.41 5.31 -31.67
CA GLY A 65 3.31 6.16 -32.14
C GLY A 65 1.92 5.60 -31.83
N GLU A 66 1.82 4.59 -30.98
CA GLU A 66 0.57 3.92 -30.57
C GLU A 66 -0.08 4.66 -29.41
N ILE A 67 -0.47 5.93 -29.64
CA ILE A 67 -0.89 6.85 -28.58
C ILE A 67 -2.13 6.37 -27.83
N ASP A 68 -3.10 5.75 -28.51
CA ASP A 68 -4.31 5.22 -27.87
C ASP A 68 -4.00 4.09 -26.88
N LEU A 69 -3.00 3.24 -27.17
CA LEU A 69 -2.57 2.20 -26.26
C LEU A 69 -1.86 2.81 -25.03
N ALA A 70 -1.05 3.85 -25.21
CA ALA A 70 -0.46 4.59 -24.10
C ALA A 70 -1.54 5.26 -23.23
N ALA A 71 -2.61 5.79 -23.85
CA ALA A 71 -3.73 6.41 -23.16
C ALA A 71 -4.55 5.43 -22.31
N ASN A 72 -4.66 4.18 -22.73
CA ASN A 72 -5.30 3.13 -21.93
C ASN A 72 -4.45 2.77 -20.69
N GLU A 73 -3.13 2.70 -20.84
CA GLU A 73 -2.22 2.34 -19.75
C GLU A 73 -2.12 3.43 -18.67
N ILE A 74 -2.27 4.71 -19.00
CA ILE A 74 -2.15 5.81 -18.04
C ILE A 74 -3.28 5.82 -17.00
N GLU A 75 -4.45 5.26 -17.32
CA GLU A 75 -5.58 5.20 -16.38
C GLU A 75 -5.22 4.43 -15.09
N PHE A 76 -4.45 3.36 -15.22
CA PHE A 76 -3.94 2.65 -14.06
C PHE A 76 -3.13 3.56 -13.13
N HIS A 77 -2.25 4.39 -13.67
CA HIS A 77 -1.41 5.29 -12.87
C HIS A 77 -2.22 6.37 -12.15
N ILE A 78 -3.29 6.87 -12.78
CA ILE A 78 -4.20 7.84 -12.16
C ILE A 78 -4.94 7.19 -11.01
N GLN A 79 -5.55 6.03 -11.22
CA GLN A 79 -6.24 5.30 -10.15
C GLN A 79 -5.27 4.94 -9.02
N TRP A 80 -4.12 4.33 -9.34
CA TRP A 80 -3.12 3.96 -8.36
C TRP A 80 -2.63 5.16 -7.54
N SER A 81 -2.39 6.30 -8.17
CA SER A 81 -1.98 7.50 -7.45
C SER A 81 -3.04 8.01 -6.46
N THR A 82 -4.32 7.79 -6.75
CA THR A 82 -5.42 8.18 -5.87
C THR A 82 -5.48 7.29 -4.62
N GLU A 83 -5.38 5.98 -4.79
CA GLU A 83 -5.58 4.96 -3.75
C GLU A 83 -4.30 4.61 -2.98
N MET A 84 -3.13 5.00 -3.48
CA MET A 84 -1.82 4.55 -2.99
C MET A 84 -1.66 4.63 -1.47
N HIS A 85 -2.13 5.69 -0.84
CA HIS A 85 -1.96 5.92 0.60
C HIS A 85 -2.68 4.89 1.47
N ASP A 86 -3.76 4.28 0.99
CA ASP A 86 -4.52 3.24 1.70
C ASP A 86 -3.70 1.96 1.90
N TYR A 87 -2.67 1.77 1.07
CA TYR A 87 -1.76 0.63 1.13
C TYR A 87 -0.53 0.85 2.02
N PHE A 88 -0.54 1.93 2.83
CA PHE A 88 0.53 2.26 3.79
C PHE A 88 0.01 2.39 5.23
N PRO A 89 -0.71 1.40 5.78
CA PRO A 89 -1.12 1.46 7.19
C PRO A 89 0.13 1.47 8.09
N VAL A 90 -0.02 2.05 9.29
CA VAL A 90 1.02 2.04 10.32
C VAL A 90 1.46 0.60 10.59
N GLY A 91 2.75 0.37 10.71
CA GLY A 91 3.32 -0.97 10.93
C GLY A 91 3.64 -1.77 9.66
N SER A 92 3.41 -1.21 8.46
CA SER A 92 3.69 -1.88 7.19
C SER A 92 5.05 -1.51 6.55
N GLN A 93 5.97 -0.96 7.35
CA GLN A 93 7.35 -0.66 6.91
C GLN A 93 8.15 -1.94 6.62
N ALA A 94 9.32 -1.75 6.01
CA ALA A 94 10.29 -2.81 5.81
C ALA A 94 10.72 -3.42 7.15
N SER A 95 10.76 -4.75 7.21
CA SER A 95 11.24 -5.53 8.35
C SER A 95 11.87 -6.85 7.88
N VAL A 96 12.56 -7.53 8.78
CA VAL A 96 13.16 -8.85 8.50
C VAL A 96 12.11 -9.95 8.25
N SER A 97 10.87 -9.72 8.65
CA SER A 97 9.76 -10.68 8.52
C SER A 97 8.88 -10.46 7.29
N ASN A 98 9.14 -9.42 6.48
CA ASN A 98 8.34 -9.11 5.29
C ASN A 98 9.23 -8.67 4.12
N ASN A 99 8.66 -8.65 2.92
CA ASN A 99 9.34 -8.23 1.70
C ASN A 99 9.16 -6.74 1.37
N SER A 100 8.62 -5.93 2.31
CA SER A 100 8.44 -4.51 2.11
C SER A 100 9.78 -3.79 1.93
N ARG A 101 9.80 -2.77 1.09
CA ARG A 101 10.90 -1.81 0.95
C ARG A 101 10.50 -0.40 1.37
N ALA A 102 9.34 -0.23 2.00
CA ALA A 102 8.88 1.06 2.49
C ALA A 102 9.74 1.49 3.69
N ALA A 103 10.42 2.62 3.58
CA ALA A 103 11.22 3.18 4.67
C ALA A 103 10.31 3.61 5.83
N GLY A 104 10.76 3.46 7.08
CA GLY A 104 10.02 3.88 8.26
C GLY A 104 9.72 5.38 8.29
N ASP A 105 10.52 6.17 7.58
CA ASP A 105 10.35 7.61 7.45
C ASP A 105 9.04 8.06 6.80
N ILE A 106 8.35 7.18 6.08
CA ILE A 106 7.02 7.47 5.52
C ILE A 106 6.06 7.94 6.63
N TRP A 107 5.98 7.20 7.72
CA TRP A 107 5.03 7.47 8.82
C TRP A 107 5.46 8.64 9.71
N ASN A 108 6.77 8.91 9.80
CA ASN A 108 7.30 10.07 10.50
C ASN A 108 7.14 11.37 9.68
N ASN A 109 7.00 11.25 8.36
CA ASN A 109 6.90 12.36 7.42
C ASN A 109 5.69 12.18 6.49
N TRP A 110 4.53 11.81 7.06
CA TRP A 110 3.33 11.46 6.30
C TRP A 110 2.86 12.56 5.34
N GLU A 111 2.86 13.81 5.79
CA GLU A 111 2.51 14.95 4.93
C GLU A 111 3.43 15.03 3.70
N LYS A 112 4.73 14.86 3.89
CA LYS A 112 5.70 14.82 2.79
C LYS A 112 5.43 13.65 1.84
N PHE A 113 5.10 12.47 2.36
CA PHE A 113 4.71 11.32 1.54
C PHE A 113 3.47 11.61 0.71
N ILE A 114 2.43 12.20 1.30
CA ILE A 114 1.21 12.62 0.60
C ILE A 114 1.51 13.64 -0.50
N ASN A 115 2.40 14.61 -0.25
CA ASN A 115 2.80 15.59 -1.25
C ASN A 115 3.50 14.95 -2.47
N TYR A 116 4.36 13.94 -2.27
CA TYR A 116 4.94 13.17 -3.38
C TYR A 116 3.88 12.39 -4.17
N LYS A 117 2.92 11.79 -3.48
CA LYS A 117 1.79 11.09 -4.09
C LYS A 117 0.94 12.03 -4.95
N LEU A 118 0.61 13.23 -4.44
CA LEU A 118 -0.16 14.24 -5.16
C LEU A 118 0.61 14.78 -6.39
N GLU A 119 1.92 15.00 -6.26
CA GLU A 119 2.75 15.41 -7.40
C GLU A 119 2.78 14.32 -8.48
N TYR A 120 2.92 13.05 -8.10
CA TYR A 120 2.82 11.94 -9.03
C TYR A 120 1.47 11.89 -9.74
N GLN A 121 0.36 12.06 -9.01
CA GLN A 121 -0.99 12.10 -9.57
C GLN A 121 -1.12 13.22 -10.61
N LYS A 122 -0.70 14.44 -10.26
CA LYS A 122 -0.71 15.60 -11.15
C LYS A 122 0.07 15.34 -12.45
N LYS A 123 1.24 14.67 -12.36
CA LYS A 123 2.05 14.35 -13.55
C LYS A 123 1.40 13.26 -14.40
N ALA A 124 0.74 12.26 -13.79
CA ALA A 124 -0.02 11.25 -14.52
C ALA A 124 -1.21 11.88 -15.28
N GLU A 125 -1.94 12.77 -14.64
CA GLU A 125 -3.03 13.53 -15.27
C GLU A 125 -2.53 14.41 -16.43
N ALA A 126 -1.38 15.08 -16.26
CA ALA A 126 -0.77 15.87 -17.32
C ALA A 126 -0.39 15.01 -18.53
N LEU A 127 0.16 13.80 -18.31
CA LEU A 127 0.46 12.88 -19.39
C LEU A 127 -0.82 12.41 -20.09
N LYS A 128 -1.90 12.12 -19.38
CA LYS A 128 -3.21 11.80 -19.96
C LYS A 128 -3.71 12.91 -20.89
N VAL A 129 -3.61 14.15 -20.45
CA VAL A 129 -4.00 15.32 -21.28
C VAL A 129 -3.12 15.42 -22.54
N ALA A 130 -1.80 15.27 -22.40
CA ALA A 130 -0.87 15.31 -23.54
C ALA A 130 -1.17 14.21 -24.56
N LEU A 131 -1.43 12.97 -24.09
CA LEU A 131 -1.82 11.85 -24.96
C LEU A 131 -3.13 12.13 -25.70
N LYS A 132 -4.13 12.73 -25.05
CA LYS A 132 -5.39 13.12 -25.67
C LYS A 132 -5.21 14.20 -26.72
N LEU A 133 -4.29 15.13 -26.53
CA LEU A 133 -3.98 16.19 -27.51
C LEU A 133 -3.13 15.68 -28.68
N GLN A 134 -2.54 14.49 -28.56
CA GLN A 134 -1.62 13.89 -29.54
C GLN A 134 -0.44 14.80 -29.91
N ASP A 135 0.00 15.65 -28.99
CA ASP A 135 1.17 16.51 -29.15
C ASP A 135 2.43 15.77 -28.73
N ASP A 136 3.24 15.36 -29.66
CA ASP A 136 4.46 14.57 -29.46
C ASP A 136 5.43 15.21 -28.46
N GLY A 137 5.57 16.52 -28.48
CA GLY A 137 6.45 17.26 -27.59
C GLY A 137 5.97 17.21 -26.16
N LEU A 138 4.67 17.49 -25.95
CA LEU A 138 4.02 17.43 -24.64
C LEU A 138 3.98 16.00 -24.10
N VAL A 139 3.70 15.00 -24.96
CA VAL A 139 3.69 13.58 -24.56
C VAL A 139 5.06 13.15 -24.02
N LYS A 140 6.13 13.44 -24.76
CA LYS A 140 7.49 13.09 -24.33
C LYS A 140 7.89 13.79 -23.02
N GLN A 141 7.60 15.08 -22.89
CA GLN A 141 7.92 15.85 -21.70
C GLN A 141 7.11 15.36 -20.49
N SER A 142 5.80 15.21 -20.63
CA SER A 142 4.92 14.75 -19.55
C SER A 142 5.27 13.33 -19.08
N PHE A 143 5.69 12.44 -19.99
CA PHE A 143 6.17 11.12 -19.64
C PHE A 143 7.45 11.18 -18.79
N VAL A 144 8.42 12.01 -19.16
CA VAL A 144 9.65 12.21 -18.40
C VAL A 144 9.35 12.78 -17.01
N ASP A 145 8.45 13.75 -16.94
CA ASP A 145 8.03 14.37 -15.68
C ASP A 145 7.38 13.36 -14.73
N MET A 146 6.47 12.53 -15.24
CA MET A 146 5.82 11.48 -14.45
C MET A 146 6.84 10.44 -13.95
N ALA A 147 7.75 9.98 -14.81
CA ALA A 147 8.80 9.05 -14.43
C ALA A 147 9.76 9.65 -13.37
N SER A 148 10.02 10.94 -13.45
CA SER A 148 10.84 11.67 -12.45
C SER A 148 10.15 11.75 -11.10
N ALA A 149 8.82 11.92 -11.04
CA ALA A 149 8.06 11.89 -9.78
C ALA A 149 8.18 10.54 -9.06
N CYS A 150 8.12 9.42 -9.81
CA CYS A 150 8.37 8.09 -9.25
C CYS A 150 9.76 7.98 -8.62
N LYS A 151 10.78 8.46 -9.33
CA LYS A 151 12.18 8.43 -8.85
C LYS A 151 12.35 9.25 -7.57
N SER A 152 11.82 10.46 -7.53
CA SER A 152 11.96 11.37 -6.38
C SER A 152 11.33 10.79 -5.11
N CYS A 153 10.12 10.21 -5.22
CA CYS A 153 9.47 9.53 -4.11
C CYS A 153 10.29 8.32 -3.62
N HIS A 154 10.79 7.48 -4.54
CA HIS A 154 11.61 6.32 -4.20
C HIS A 154 12.93 6.70 -3.52
N GLN A 155 13.56 7.78 -3.91
CA GLN A 155 14.78 8.27 -3.25
C GLN A 155 14.55 8.70 -1.81
N SER A 156 13.34 9.16 -1.48
CA SER A 156 13.01 9.62 -0.14
C SER A 156 12.47 8.51 0.77
N PHE A 157 11.78 7.50 0.22
CA PHE A 157 10.92 6.60 1.00
C PHE A 157 11.09 5.11 0.68
N ARG A 158 12.08 4.71 -0.11
CA ARG A 158 12.34 3.31 -0.44
C ARG A 158 13.76 2.90 -0.01
N ASN A 159 13.84 1.82 0.82
CA ASN A 159 15.10 1.14 1.18
C ASN A 159 15.63 0.26 0.04
#